data_cb7d151f4f4e6293f3f7baca20ff3bd5
#
_entry.id   cb7d151f4f4e6293f3f7baca20ff3bd5
#
_cell.length_a   1.000
_cell.length_b   1.000
_cell.length_c   1.000
_cell.angle_alpha   90.00
_cell.angle_beta   90.00
_cell.angle_gamma   90.00
#
_symmetry.space_group_name_H-M   'P 1'
#
loop_
_entity.id
_entity.type
_entity.pdbx_description
1 polymer ?
#
loop_
_entity_poly.entity_id
_entity_poly.type
_entity_poly.pdbx_seq_one_letter_code
_entity_poly.pdbx_strand_id
1 'polypeptide(L)'
;MIWDPSSALADDARDVASAVAHEALALLTVSEDSPHPARIAAAVVGASLAAAAVAAAVALVLLILGGISDVVVETASRSTAGTVRVRPRTTPTSNHVVLVGFGQRSQWPQASPFVCKLDAFLRVSGIKFRLEPARSAADLPTGKVPVLHFRGEVLSDSHFIMKRLVAEGLAPDFDADLTAAERARAECLRHTLESVVYWGFVRERWCNDAIWPHTEAEYFASLPWAVRAIVIRFVVRPGVVRAAHAVGVSRYTPSQWESILADCFASLAAQLGTNRFIMGDRISTVDFTAFGILANCIYYEELNPVMARHACMHTNLVEYTARLHREWIRS
;
A
#
# COMPACT_ATOMS: atom_id res chain seq x y z
N MET A 1 -26.98 -5.97 -4.53
CA MET A 1 -26.79 -5.80 -3.09
C MET A 1 -25.67 -4.78 -2.95
N ILE A 2 -26.00 -3.51 -2.68
CA ILE A 2 -25.04 -2.39 -2.57
C ILE A 2 -24.42 -2.53 -1.18
N TRP A 3 -23.10 -2.76 -1.14
CA TRP A 3 -22.35 -2.82 0.12
C TRP A 3 -22.28 -1.43 0.73
N ASP A 4 -22.80 -1.28 1.96
CA ASP A 4 -22.75 -0.04 2.74
C ASP A 4 -21.51 -0.07 3.67
N PRO A 5 -20.47 0.72 3.37
CA PRO A 5 -19.27 0.74 4.19
C PRO A 5 -19.47 1.35 5.58
N SER A 6 -20.53 2.14 5.81
CA SER A 6 -20.76 2.80 7.09
C SER A 6 -21.29 1.83 8.16
N SER A 7 -22.08 0.83 7.79
CA SER A 7 -22.55 -0.22 8.69
C SER A 7 -21.43 -1.17 9.09
N ALA A 8 -20.54 -1.52 8.18
CA ALA A 8 -19.38 -2.37 8.45
C ALA A 8 -18.38 -1.71 9.42
N LEU A 9 -18.17 -0.39 9.32
CA LEU A 9 -17.30 0.37 10.22
C LEU A 9 -17.88 0.49 11.64
N ALA A 10 -19.21 0.59 11.78
CA ALA A 10 -19.88 0.66 13.08
C ALA A 10 -19.85 -0.69 13.81
N ASP A 11 -19.95 -1.80 13.08
CA ASP A 11 -19.83 -3.14 13.63
C ASP A 11 -18.37 -3.45 14.03
N ASP A 12 -17.40 -3.05 13.22
CA ASP A 12 -15.96 -3.15 13.54
C ASP A 12 -15.59 -2.37 14.80
N ALA A 13 -16.16 -1.17 15.00
CA ALA A 13 -15.90 -0.35 16.20
C ALA A 13 -16.45 -1.02 17.47
N ARG A 14 -17.59 -1.72 17.39
CA ARG A 14 -18.16 -2.50 18.51
C ARG A 14 -17.31 -3.73 18.81
N ASP A 15 -16.82 -4.43 17.79
CA ASP A 15 -15.97 -5.61 17.96
C ASP A 15 -14.62 -5.24 18.60
N VAL A 16 -14.01 -4.12 18.19
CA VAL A 16 -12.80 -3.58 18.81
C VAL A 16 -13.04 -3.18 20.27
N ALA A 17 -14.16 -2.49 20.55
CA ALA A 17 -14.51 -2.12 21.92
C ALA A 17 -14.76 -3.35 22.81
N SER A 18 -15.38 -4.39 22.26
CA SER A 18 -15.63 -5.67 22.95
C SER A 18 -14.34 -6.42 23.19
N ALA A 19 -13.43 -6.52 22.23
CA ALA A 19 -12.14 -7.19 22.37
C ALA A 19 -11.24 -6.50 23.41
N VAL A 20 -11.19 -5.16 23.40
CA VAL A 20 -10.43 -4.37 24.37
C VAL A 20 -11.04 -4.50 25.79
N ALA A 21 -12.37 -4.52 25.89
CA ALA A 21 -13.04 -4.75 27.18
C ALA A 21 -12.77 -6.15 27.74
N HIS A 22 -12.73 -7.18 26.88
CA HIS A 22 -12.38 -8.54 27.28
C HIS A 22 -10.93 -8.68 27.75
N GLU A 23 -9.98 -8.04 27.06
CA GLU A 23 -8.56 -8.07 27.43
C GLU A 23 -8.30 -7.27 28.70
N ALA A 24 -8.98 -6.15 28.90
CA ALA A 24 -8.94 -5.37 30.14
C ALA A 24 -9.55 -6.16 31.32
N LEU A 25 -10.62 -6.92 31.10
CA LEU A 25 -11.23 -7.79 32.09
C LEU A 25 -10.32 -8.97 32.46
N ALA A 26 -9.63 -9.55 31.49
CA ALA A 26 -8.65 -10.62 31.70
C ALA A 26 -7.45 -10.19 32.56
N LEU A 27 -7.02 -8.93 32.40
CA LEU A 27 -5.95 -8.34 33.23
C LEU A 27 -6.41 -8.04 34.66
N LEU A 28 -7.71 -7.89 34.90
CA LEU A 28 -8.28 -7.66 36.23
C LEU A 28 -8.52 -8.97 37.01
N THR A 29 -8.58 -10.12 36.35
CA THR A 29 -8.82 -11.43 37.02
C THR A 29 -7.56 -12.11 37.52
N VAL A 30 -6.37 -11.53 37.31
CA VAL A 30 -5.09 -12.08 37.78
C VAL A 30 -4.68 -11.37 39.05
N SER A 31 -5.36 -11.60 40.20
CA SER A 31 -4.81 -11.44 41.56
C SER A 31 -5.87 -11.65 42.65
N GLU A 32 -6.17 -12.92 42.95
CA GLU A 32 -7.00 -13.22 44.11
C GLU A 32 -6.24 -13.39 45.46
N ASP A 33 -4.93 -13.11 45.51
CA ASP A 33 -4.13 -13.44 46.69
C ASP A 33 -3.44 -12.23 47.37
N SER A 34 -4.13 -11.12 47.64
CA SER A 34 -3.64 -10.15 48.65
C SER A 34 -4.65 -9.06 49.03
N PRO A 35 -5.03 -8.99 50.33
CA PRO A 35 -6.05 -8.06 50.81
C PRO A 35 -5.47 -6.72 51.29
N HIS A 36 -5.03 -5.83 50.42
CA HIS A 36 -4.69 -4.47 50.81
C HIS A 36 -5.57 -3.46 50.04
N PRO A 37 -6.47 -2.70 50.71
CA PRO A 37 -7.43 -1.83 50.06
C PRO A 37 -6.79 -0.71 49.21
N ALA A 38 -5.58 -0.30 49.53
CA ALA A 38 -4.83 0.68 48.73
C ALA A 38 -4.39 0.15 47.35
N ARG A 39 -4.13 -1.17 47.21
CA ARG A 39 -3.77 -1.79 45.94
C ARG A 39 -4.97 -1.98 45.04
N ILE A 40 -6.15 -2.28 45.60
CA ILE A 40 -7.39 -2.36 44.87
C ILE A 40 -7.78 -0.97 44.33
N ALA A 41 -7.65 0.07 45.14
CA ALA A 41 -7.91 1.44 44.70
C ALA A 41 -6.94 1.88 43.58
N ALA A 42 -5.66 1.53 43.66
CA ALA A 42 -4.67 1.84 42.64
C ALA A 42 -4.94 1.06 41.33
N ALA A 43 -5.35 -0.22 41.42
CA ALA A 43 -5.71 -1.03 40.27
C ALA A 43 -7.00 -0.51 39.58
N VAL A 44 -8.01 -0.10 40.35
CA VAL A 44 -9.25 0.47 39.82
C VAL A 44 -8.99 1.81 39.16
N VAL A 45 -8.17 2.70 39.76
CA VAL A 45 -7.76 3.97 39.14
C VAL A 45 -6.93 3.73 37.88
N GLY A 46 -5.99 2.78 37.91
CA GLY A 46 -5.20 2.42 36.74
C GLY A 46 -6.06 1.88 35.59
N ALA A 47 -7.02 0.97 35.91
CA ALA A 47 -7.97 0.45 34.93
C ALA A 47 -8.90 1.52 34.36
N SER A 48 -9.35 2.46 35.20
CA SER A 48 -10.20 3.58 34.75
C SER A 48 -9.44 4.57 33.87
N LEU A 49 -8.17 4.84 34.14
CA LEU A 49 -7.29 5.67 33.29
C LEU A 49 -6.96 4.97 31.97
N ALA A 50 -6.72 3.66 32.01
CA ALA A 50 -6.50 2.88 30.79
C ALA A 50 -7.78 2.83 29.92
N ALA A 51 -8.95 2.62 30.50
CA ALA A 51 -10.23 2.65 29.80
C ALA A 51 -10.53 4.03 29.22
N ALA A 52 -10.26 5.11 29.94
CA ALA A 52 -10.40 6.47 29.44
C ALA A 52 -9.41 6.80 28.29
N ALA A 53 -8.17 6.32 28.37
CA ALA A 53 -7.19 6.46 27.30
C ALA A 53 -7.58 5.68 26.04
N VAL A 54 -8.13 4.47 26.20
CA VAL A 54 -8.67 3.66 25.11
C VAL A 54 -9.90 4.31 24.50
N ALA A 55 -10.83 4.82 25.30
CA ALA A 55 -12.01 5.54 24.80
C ALA A 55 -11.61 6.81 24.04
N ALA A 56 -10.62 7.54 24.53
CA ALA A 56 -10.08 8.70 23.82
C ALA A 56 -9.38 8.33 22.52
N ALA A 57 -8.63 7.22 22.49
CA ALA A 57 -7.99 6.70 21.28
C ALA A 57 -9.03 6.22 20.26
N VAL A 58 -10.08 5.53 20.70
CA VAL A 58 -11.21 5.10 19.86
C VAL A 58 -11.98 6.31 19.33
N ALA A 59 -12.26 7.32 20.17
CA ALA A 59 -12.90 8.56 19.74
C ALA A 59 -12.04 9.32 18.72
N LEU A 60 -10.72 9.37 18.90
CA LEU A 60 -9.78 9.96 17.95
C LEU A 60 -9.75 9.18 16.62
N VAL A 61 -9.78 7.85 16.69
CA VAL A 61 -9.87 6.98 15.50
C VAL A 61 -11.20 7.20 14.79
N LEU A 62 -12.32 7.28 15.53
CA LEU A 62 -13.65 7.57 14.96
C LEU A 62 -13.72 8.98 14.36
N LEU A 63 -13.08 9.98 14.97
CA LEU A 63 -12.93 11.32 14.40
C LEU A 63 -12.08 11.32 13.12
N ILE A 64 -11.01 10.55 13.09
CA ILE A 64 -10.15 10.40 11.90
C ILE A 64 -10.92 9.64 10.81
N LEU A 65 -11.62 8.56 11.15
CA LEU A 65 -12.41 7.75 10.22
C LEU A 65 -13.70 8.47 9.80
N GLY A 66 -14.36 9.22 10.70
CA GLY A 66 -15.50 10.06 10.39
C GLY A 66 -15.15 11.19 9.44
N GLY A 67 -14.00 11.82 9.61
CA GLY A 67 -13.45 12.77 8.64
C GLY A 67 -13.15 12.15 7.27
N ILE A 68 -12.81 10.85 7.23
CA ILE A 68 -12.64 10.09 5.99
C ILE A 68 -14.00 9.77 5.36
N SER A 69 -15.03 9.44 6.17
CA SER A 69 -16.39 9.15 5.68
C SER A 69 -17.03 10.38 5.03
N ASP A 70 -16.88 11.56 5.63
CA ASP A 70 -17.41 12.80 5.07
C ASP A 70 -16.73 13.16 3.74
N VAL A 71 -15.43 12.89 3.62
CA VAL A 71 -14.68 13.06 2.36
C VAL A 71 -15.13 12.04 1.31
N VAL A 72 -15.35 10.78 1.69
CA VAL A 72 -15.79 9.72 0.77
C VAL A 72 -17.22 9.93 0.29
N VAL A 73 -18.15 10.37 1.16
CA VAL A 73 -19.54 10.62 0.79
C VAL A 73 -19.67 11.84 -0.11
N GLU A 74 -18.91 12.91 0.16
CA GLU A 74 -18.94 14.11 -0.70
C GLU A 74 -18.31 13.88 -2.07
N THR A 75 -17.33 12.98 -2.18
CA THR A 75 -16.69 12.61 -3.46
C THR A 75 -17.54 11.64 -4.28
N ALA A 76 -18.28 10.71 -3.66
CA ALA A 76 -19.15 9.76 -4.36
C ALA A 76 -20.33 10.45 -5.05
N SER A 77 -20.80 11.60 -4.54
CA SER A 77 -21.93 12.34 -5.08
C SER A 77 -21.58 13.26 -6.27
N ARG A 78 -20.31 13.51 -6.56
CA ARG A 78 -19.86 14.50 -7.56
C ARG A 78 -18.99 13.99 -8.69
N SER A 79 -18.65 12.72 -8.80
CA SER A 79 -17.70 12.24 -9.80
C SER A 79 -18.30 11.27 -10.82
N THR A 80 -18.66 11.79 -11.98
CA THR A 80 -18.72 11.05 -13.25
C THR A 80 -17.41 11.16 -14.05
N ALA A 81 -16.36 11.75 -13.52
CA ALA A 81 -15.05 11.84 -14.13
C ALA A 81 -13.97 11.59 -13.07
N GLY A 82 -13.19 10.52 -13.26
CA GLY A 82 -12.24 9.90 -12.35
C GLY A 82 -11.06 10.74 -11.82
N THR A 83 -11.28 11.96 -11.39
CA THR A 83 -10.24 12.77 -10.74
C THR A 83 -10.84 13.42 -9.51
N VAL A 84 -10.46 12.93 -8.33
CA VAL A 84 -10.84 13.55 -7.05
C VAL A 84 -10.02 14.82 -6.88
N ARG A 85 -10.63 15.98 -7.05
CA ARG A 85 -10.01 17.27 -6.72
C ARG A 85 -10.23 17.55 -5.23
N VAL A 86 -9.27 17.17 -4.40
CA VAL A 86 -9.23 17.61 -3.00
C VAL A 86 -8.45 18.92 -2.96
N ARG A 87 -9.07 20.01 -2.49
CA ARG A 87 -8.34 21.23 -2.20
C ARG A 87 -7.41 21.00 -1.02
N PRO A 88 -6.08 21.12 -1.18
CA PRO A 88 -5.17 21.02 -0.06
C PRO A 88 -5.43 22.15 0.93
N ARG A 89 -5.41 21.86 2.22
CA ARG A 89 -5.56 22.83 3.31
C ARG A 89 -4.43 23.88 3.36
N THR A 90 -3.34 23.64 2.67
CA THR A 90 -2.25 24.58 2.45
C THR A 90 -2.01 24.65 0.95
N THR A 91 -2.25 25.82 0.35
CA THR A 91 -1.87 26.12 -1.02
C THR A 91 -0.36 25.95 -1.17
N PRO A 92 0.13 24.94 -1.91
CA PRO A 92 1.53 24.92 -2.29
C PRO A 92 1.73 26.02 -3.33
N THR A 93 2.34 27.12 -2.94
CA THR A 93 2.74 28.21 -3.84
C THR A 93 3.99 27.86 -4.67
N SER A 94 4.34 26.57 -4.75
CA SER A 94 5.53 26.13 -5.48
C SER A 94 5.18 25.11 -6.57
N ASN A 95 5.79 25.28 -7.74
CA ASN A 95 5.79 24.34 -8.88
C ASN A 95 6.47 22.98 -8.57
N HIS A 96 6.53 22.58 -7.29
CA HIS A 96 7.20 21.36 -6.88
C HIS A 96 6.26 20.17 -6.98
N VAL A 97 6.71 19.15 -7.70
CA VAL A 97 6.08 17.83 -7.73
C VAL A 97 6.49 17.08 -6.46
N VAL A 98 5.51 16.58 -5.70
CA VAL A 98 5.75 15.78 -4.50
C VAL A 98 5.08 14.42 -4.68
N LEU A 99 5.88 13.37 -4.66
CA LEU A 99 5.43 12.00 -4.61
C LEU A 99 5.27 11.56 -3.15
N VAL A 100 4.07 11.16 -2.76
CA VAL A 100 3.81 10.63 -1.42
C VAL A 100 3.87 9.10 -1.45
N GLY A 101 4.70 8.55 -0.56
CA GLY A 101 4.93 7.11 -0.45
C GLY A 101 5.09 6.64 1.00
N PHE A 102 5.64 5.44 1.19
CA PHE A 102 6.09 4.98 2.50
C PHE A 102 7.51 5.51 2.74
N GLY A 103 7.68 6.39 3.72
CA GLY A 103 8.83 7.27 3.80
C GLY A 103 10.00 6.82 4.68
N GLN A 104 10.21 5.52 4.91
CA GLN A 104 11.24 5.09 5.87
C GLN A 104 12.62 4.90 5.26
N ARG A 105 12.74 4.40 4.07
CA ARG A 105 14.04 4.26 3.43
C ARG A 105 14.30 5.43 2.49
N SER A 106 15.36 6.18 2.76
CA SER A 106 15.95 7.11 1.79
C SER A 106 16.55 6.37 0.57
N GLN A 107 16.51 5.03 0.60
CA GLN A 107 17.04 4.17 -0.44
C GLN A 107 15.94 3.81 -1.44
N TRP A 108 16.26 3.98 -2.70
CA TRP A 108 15.50 3.48 -3.82
C TRP A 108 15.87 2.00 -4.08
N PRO A 109 14.93 1.11 -4.42
CA PRO A 109 13.50 1.32 -4.65
C PRO A 109 12.68 1.42 -3.38
N GLN A 110 11.46 1.95 -3.50
CA GLN A 110 10.50 2.03 -2.39
C GLN A 110 9.80 0.69 -2.14
N ALA A 111 9.43 0.42 -0.88
CA ALA A 111 8.78 -0.84 -0.49
C ALA A 111 7.35 -1.04 -1.06
N SER A 112 6.74 -0.01 -1.61
CA SER A 112 5.49 -0.13 -2.35
C SER A 112 5.76 -0.33 -3.84
N PRO A 113 5.27 -1.41 -4.48
CA PRO A 113 5.42 -1.63 -5.91
C PRO A 113 4.89 -0.47 -6.75
N PHE A 114 3.76 0.12 -6.35
CA PHE A 114 3.14 1.23 -7.07
C PHE A 114 3.87 2.56 -6.88
N VAL A 115 4.45 2.81 -5.69
CA VAL A 115 5.33 3.97 -5.48
C VAL A 115 6.61 3.80 -6.31
N CYS A 116 7.21 2.62 -6.29
CA CYS A 116 8.39 2.28 -7.07
C CYS A 116 8.13 2.45 -8.59
N LYS A 117 6.98 1.98 -9.08
CA LYS A 117 6.52 2.18 -10.47
C LYS A 117 6.48 3.66 -10.85
N LEU A 118 5.81 4.48 -10.03
CA LEU A 118 5.64 5.90 -10.33
C LEU A 118 6.94 6.69 -10.15
N ASP A 119 7.76 6.37 -9.15
CA ASP A 119 9.10 6.94 -8.94
C ASP A 119 9.98 6.72 -10.20
N ALA A 120 10.04 5.46 -10.67
CA ALA A 120 10.78 5.12 -11.87
C ALA A 120 10.28 5.89 -13.12
N PHE A 121 8.95 5.98 -13.29
CA PHE A 121 8.36 6.73 -14.38
C PHE A 121 8.74 8.21 -14.34
N LEU A 122 8.64 8.85 -13.18
CA LEU A 122 8.98 10.27 -13.01
C LEU A 122 10.45 10.54 -13.34
N ARG A 123 11.37 9.66 -12.86
CA ARG A 123 12.81 9.76 -13.16
C ARG A 123 13.10 9.64 -14.65
N VAL A 124 12.61 8.56 -15.28
CA VAL A 124 12.84 8.32 -16.71
C VAL A 124 12.22 9.40 -17.59
N SER A 125 11.12 10.00 -17.15
CA SER A 125 10.49 11.15 -17.80
C SER A 125 11.23 12.49 -17.56
N GLY A 126 12.29 12.50 -16.74
CA GLY A 126 13.01 13.74 -16.39
C GLY A 126 12.24 14.70 -15.50
N ILE A 127 11.16 14.26 -14.86
CA ILE A 127 10.34 15.08 -13.97
C ILE A 127 11.01 15.14 -12.60
N LYS A 128 11.43 16.35 -12.20
CA LYS A 128 12.01 16.57 -10.86
C LYS A 128 10.91 16.54 -9.82
N PHE A 129 11.08 15.71 -8.79
CA PHE A 129 10.14 15.55 -7.68
C PHE A 129 10.86 15.36 -6.35
N ARG A 130 10.12 15.50 -5.26
CA ARG A 130 10.54 15.07 -3.92
C ARG A 130 9.66 13.92 -3.48
N LEU A 131 10.27 12.91 -2.85
CA LEU A 131 9.55 11.82 -2.21
C LEU A 131 9.34 12.20 -0.74
N GLU A 132 8.09 12.17 -0.29
CA GLU A 132 7.74 12.46 1.10
C GLU A 132 6.89 11.32 1.68
N PRO A 133 7.01 11.01 2.99
CA PRO A 133 6.12 10.06 3.63
C PRO A 133 4.71 10.62 3.78
N ALA A 134 3.71 9.76 3.71
CA ALA A 134 2.36 10.10 4.15
C ALA A 134 2.39 10.42 5.65
N ARG A 135 1.94 11.61 6.03
CA ARG A 135 1.96 12.10 7.42
C ARG A 135 0.63 11.90 8.11
N SER A 136 -0.44 11.79 7.33
CA SER A 136 -1.81 11.65 7.81
C SER A 136 -2.68 10.90 6.80
N ALA A 137 -3.83 10.43 7.24
CA ALA A 137 -4.84 9.86 6.34
C ALA A 137 -5.37 10.90 5.32
N ALA A 138 -5.33 12.19 5.65
CA ALA A 138 -5.73 13.26 4.74
C ALA A 138 -4.79 13.41 3.52
N ASP A 139 -3.54 12.93 3.62
CA ASP A 139 -2.60 12.88 2.50
C ASP A 139 -2.94 11.76 1.51
N LEU A 140 -3.84 10.87 1.86
CA LEU A 140 -4.18 9.65 1.14
C LEU A 140 -5.69 9.62 0.79
N PRO A 141 -6.15 10.36 -0.24
CA PRO A 141 -7.58 10.45 -0.59
C PRO A 141 -8.26 9.09 -0.81
N THR A 142 -7.51 8.08 -1.25
CA THR A 142 -7.99 6.71 -1.47
C THR A 142 -7.52 5.74 -0.37
N GLY A 143 -6.90 6.25 0.71
CA GLY A 143 -6.27 5.44 1.74
C GLY A 143 -5.04 4.65 1.27
N LYS A 144 -4.50 4.95 0.09
CA LYS A 144 -3.40 4.21 -0.53
C LYS A 144 -2.34 5.14 -1.13
N VAL A 145 -1.11 4.63 -1.20
CA VAL A 145 0.00 5.24 -1.95
C VAL A 145 0.13 4.56 -3.32
N PRO A 146 0.69 5.25 -4.35
CA PRO A 146 1.20 6.60 -4.35
C PRO A 146 0.13 7.68 -4.48
N VAL A 147 0.47 8.86 -3.99
CA VAL A 147 -0.25 10.10 -4.27
C VAL A 147 0.75 11.11 -4.85
N LEU A 148 0.35 11.87 -5.86
CA LEU A 148 1.17 12.92 -6.45
C LEU A 148 0.54 14.28 -6.20
N HIS A 149 1.25 15.17 -5.50
CA HIS A 149 0.90 16.57 -5.42
C HIS A 149 1.52 17.29 -6.61
N PHE A 150 0.67 17.84 -7.46
CA PHE A 150 1.09 18.44 -8.71
C PHE A 150 0.22 19.67 -9.03
N ARG A 151 0.84 20.84 -9.21
CA ARG A 151 0.15 22.12 -9.54
C ARG A 151 -1.06 22.44 -8.66
N GLY A 152 -0.98 22.12 -7.37
CA GLY A 152 -2.09 22.33 -6.42
C GLY A 152 -3.21 21.30 -6.50
N GLU A 153 -3.08 20.29 -7.34
CA GLU A 153 -3.96 19.11 -7.39
C GLU A 153 -3.35 17.94 -6.62
N VAL A 154 -4.20 17.04 -6.13
CA VAL A 154 -3.82 15.79 -5.50
C VAL A 154 -4.30 14.66 -6.39
N LEU A 155 -3.36 13.94 -6.98
CA LEU A 155 -3.63 12.84 -7.91
C LEU A 155 -3.35 11.51 -7.21
N SER A 156 -4.26 10.55 -7.36
CA SER A 156 -4.14 9.20 -6.81
C SER A 156 -4.14 8.16 -7.91
N ASP A 157 -3.59 6.97 -7.60
CA ASP A 157 -3.39 5.84 -8.48
C ASP A 157 -2.28 6.06 -9.53
N SER A 158 -1.26 5.20 -9.45
CA SER A 158 -0.06 5.31 -10.29
C SER A 158 -0.35 5.29 -11.80
N HIS A 159 -1.31 4.45 -12.22
CA HIS A 159 -1.66 4.33 -13.64
C HIS A 159 -2.32 5.59 -14.17
N PHE A 160 -3.30 6.14 -13.43
CA PHE A 160 -3.98 7.37 -13.85
C PHE A 160 -3.09 8.60 -13.73
N ILE A 161 -2.20 8.65 -12.74
CA ILE A 161 -1.17 9.71 -12.64
C ILE A 161 -0.28 9.70 -13.89
N MET A 162 0.26 8.54 -14.29
CA MET A 162 1.09 8.42 -15.48
C MET A 162 0.34 8.88 -16.74
N LYS A 163 -0.88 8.39 -16.94
CA LYS A 163 -1.74 8.82 -18.07
C LYS A 163 -1.97 10.34 -18.09
N ARG A 164 -2.21 10.94 -16.93
CA ARG A 164 -2.41 12.39 -16.83
C ARG A 164 -1.17 13.17 -17.23
N LEU A 165 0.02 12.75 -16.77
CA LEU A 165 1.27 13.41 -17.09
C LEU A 165 1.62 13.32 -18.59
N VAL A 166 1.34 12.17 -19.21
CA VAL A 166 1.47 11.99 -20.67
C VAL A 166 0.48 12.88 -21.43
N ALA A 167 -0.79 12.90 -21.04
CA ALA A 167 -1.82 13.69 -21.70
C ALA A 167 -1.57 15.20 -21.62
N GLU A 168 -0.86 15.66 -20.59
CA GLU A 168 -0.42 17.06 -20.45
C GLU A 168 0.91 17.38 -21.16
N GLY A 169 1.51 16.39 -21.82
CA GLY A 169 2.79 16.56 -22.52
C GLY A 169 4.00 16.73 -21.58
N LEU A 170 3.86 16.34 -20.31
CA LEU A 170 4.91 16.44 -19.29
C LEU A 170 5.81 15.20 -19.25
N ALA A 171 5.31 14.08 -19.73
CA ALA A 171 6.05 12.84 -19.89
C ALA A 171 5.89 12.30 -21.30
N PRO A 172 6.87 11.56 -21.84
CA PRO A 172 6.73 10.86 -23.10
C PRO A 172 5.60 9.82 -23.05
N ASP A 173 4.93 9.60 -24.17
CA ASP A 173 4.11 8.41 -24.37
C ASP A 173 5.02 7.24 -24.74
N PHE A 174 5.37 6.43 -23.73
CA PHE A 174 6.24 5.26 -23.91
C PHE A 174 5.59 4.13 -24.73
N ASP A 175 4.28 4.19 -24.95
CA ASP A 175 3.54 3.21 -25.73
C ASP A 175 3.20 3.70 -27.15
N ALA A 176 3.67 4.87 -27.54
CA ALA A 176 3.33 5.49 -28.83
C ALA A 176 3.66 4.58 -30.04
N ASP A 177 4.80 3.91 -30.00
CA ASP A 177 5.31 3.07 -31.09
C ASP A 177 4.77 1.63 -31.06
N LEU A 178 4.00 1.23 -30.02
CA LEU A 178 3.44 -0.11 -29.91
C LEU A 178 2.29 -0.29 -30.92
N THR A 179 2.26 -1.43 -31.61
CA THR A 179 1.11 -1.86 -32.39
C THR A 179 -0.10 -2.11 -31.48
N ALA A 180 -1.30 -2.16 -32.04
CA ALA A 180 -2.52 -2.45 -31.28
C ALA A 180 -2.44 -3.79 -30.53
N ALA A 181 -1.84 -4.82 -31.13
CA ALA A 181 -1.66 -6.13 -30.50
C ALA A 181 -0.65 -6.09 -29.34
N GLU A 182 0.44 -5.34 -29.47
CA GLU A 182 1.43 -5.16 -28.42
C GLU A 182 0.86 -4.36 -27.25
N ARG A 183 0.10 -3.30 -27.55
CA ARG A 183 -0.61 -2.50 -26.56
C ARG A 183 -1.60 -3.35 -25.76
N ALA A 184 -2.36 -4.23 -26.43
CA ALA A 184 -3.27 -5.16 -25.77
C ALA A 184 -2.51 -6.13 -24.85
N ARG A 185 -1.38 -6.70 -25.31
CA ARG A 185 -0.54 -7.57 -24.47
C ARG A 185 0.05 -6.83 -23.27
N ALA A 186 0.60 -5.62 -23.47
CA ALA A 186 1.13 -4.79 -22.39
C ALA A 186 0.07 -4.52 -21.33
N GLU A 187 -1.17 -4.21 -21.73
CA GLU A 187 -2.27 -3.97 -20.82
C GLU A 187 -2.69 -5.24 -20.05
N CYS A 188 -2.77 -6.42 -20.72
CA CYS A 188 -3.01 -7.69 -20.05
C CYS A 188 -1.91 -8.01 -19.01
N LEU A 189 -0.64 -7.80 -19.36
CA LEU A 189 0.47 -7.99 -18.44
C LEU A 189 0.40 -7.03 -17.25
N ARG A 190 0.10 -5.75 -17.49
CA ARG A 190 -0.10 -4.79 -16.42
C ARG A 190 -1.18 -5.25 -15.45
N HIS A 191 -2.34 -5.69 -15.95
CA HIS A 191 -3.41 -6.20 -15.12
C HIS A 191 -2.99 -7.47 -14.37
N THR A 192 -2.28 -8.38 -14.98
CA THR A 192 -1.75 -9.58 -14.30
C THR A 192 -0.85 -9.18 -13.13
N LEU A 193 0.07 -8.26 -13.35
CA LEU A 193 1.01 -7.80 -12.33
C LEU A 193 0.30 -7.03 -11.20
N GLU A 194 -0.61 -6.11 -11.53
CA GLU A 194 -1.28 -5.24 -10.56
C GLU A 194 -2.50 -5.86 -9.89
N SER A 195 -3.15 -6.85 -10.50
CA SER A 195 -4.39 -7.45 -9.99
C SER A 195 -4.23 -8.91 -9.55
N VAL A 196 -3.14 -9.59 -9.93
CA VAL A 196 -2.85 -10.95 -9.47
C VAL A 196 -1.58 -10.96 -8.64
N VAL A 197 -0.42 -10.64 -9.24
CA VAL A 197 0.89 -10.73 -8.55
C VAL A 197 0.97 -9.80 -7.34
N TYR A 198 0.40 -8.60 -7.42
CA TYR A 198 0.35 -7.66 -6.28
C TYR A 198 -0.27 -8.28 -5.02
N TRP A 199 -1.28 -9.14 -5.14
CA TRP A 199 -1.89 -9.78 -3.99
C TRP A 199 -0.97 -10.78 -3.28
N GLY A 200 0.12 -11.20 -3.94
CA GLY A 200 1.21 -11.93 -3.29
C GLY A 200 1.87 -11.11 -2.18
N PHE A 201 2.18 -9.83 -2.46
CA PHE A 201 2.70 -8.93 -1.43
C PHE A 201 1.72 -8.77 -0.27
N VAL A 202 0.42 -8.60 -0.57
CA VAL A 202 -0.58 -8.49 0.49
C VAL A 202 -0.64 -9.76 1.33
N ARG A 203 -0.63 -10.92 0.69
CA ARG A 203 -0.67 -12.22 1.37
C ARG A 203 0.55 -12.43 2.26
N GLU A 204 1.75 -12.16 1.77
CA GLU A 204 2.97 -12.37 2.56
C GLU A 204 3.14 -11.29 3.63
N ARG A 205 3.01 -10.02 3.29
CA ARG A 205 3.30 -8.90 4.21
C ARG A 205 2.23 -8.70 5.28
N TRP A 206 0.95 -8.93 4.96
CA TRP A 206 -0.16 -8.58 5.83
C TRP A 206 -0.87 -9.79 6.44
N CYS A 207 -0.94 -10.92 5.70
CA CYS A 207 -1.66 -12.11 6.16
C CYS A 207 -0.73 -13.14 6.84
N ASN A 208 0.59 -12.97 6.78
CA ASN A 208 1.56 -13.85 7.40
C ASN A 208 2.06 -13.25 8.72
N ASP A 209 1.74 -13.93 9.85
CA ASP A 209 2.13 -13.45 11.18
C ASP A 209 3.64 -13.46 11.40
N ALA A 210 4.39 -14.36 10.75
CA ALA A 210 5.84 -14.41 10.86
C ALA A 210 6.52 -13.20 10.15
N ILE A 211 5.93 -12.70 9.07
CA ILE A 211 6.46 -11.57 8.30
C ILE A 211 5.94 -10.23 8.83
N TRP A 212 4.78 -10.23 9.47
CA TRP A 212 4.12 -9.02 9.93
C TRP A 212 5.03 -8.05 10.73
N PRO A 213 5.86 -8.49 11.70
CA PRO A 213 6.75 -7.57 12.43
C PRO A 213 7.71 -6.80 11.52
N HIS A 214 8.22 -7.43 10.46
CA HIS A 214 9.08 -6.78 9.47
C HIS A 214 8.29 -5.76 8.64
N THR A 215 7.07 -6.12 8.24
CA THR A 215 6.15 -5.21 7.50
C THR A 215 5.79 -4.00 8.35
N GLU A 216 5.46 -4.20 9.62
CA GLU A 216 5.15 -3.12 10.55
C GLU A 216 6.34 -2.16 10.73
N ALA A 217 7.54 -2.71 10.88
CA ALA A 217 8.76 -1.93 11.01
C ALA A 217 9.07 -1.12 9.74
N GLU A 218 8.87 -1.71 8.54
CA GLU A 218 9.14 -1.02 7.28
C GLU A 218 8.14 0.09 6.99
N TYR A 219 6.84 -0.15 7.25
CA TYR A 219 5.79 0.78 6.82
C TYR A 219 5.43 1.84 7.87
N PHE A 220 5.53 1.51 9.15
CA PHE A 220 4.93 2.29 10.22
C PHE A 220 5.90 2.71 11.33
N ALA A 221 7.21 2.48 11.20
CA ALA A 221 8.19 2.83 12.24
C ALA A 221 8.17 4.34 12.60
N SER A 222 7.80 5.22 11.66
CA SER A 222 7.67 6.67 11.92
C SER A 222 6.48 7.04 12.78
N LEU A 223 5.49 6.14 12.92
CA LEU A 223 4.30 6.42 13.71
C LEU A 223 4.59 6.20 15.21
N PRO A 224 3.93 6.97 16.09
CA PRO A 224 4.00 6.74 17.54
C PRO A 224 3.60 5.30 17.88
N TRP A 225 4.29 4.71 18.87
CA TRP A 225 4.08 3.31 19.26
C TRP A 225 2.62 3.00 19.61
N ALA A 226 1.90 3.93 20.26
CA ALA A 226 0.50 3.76 20.62
C ALA A 226 -0.42 3.66 19.38
N VAL A 227 -0.11 4.42 18.32
CA VAL A 227 -0.85 4.34 17.05
C VAL A 227 -0.61 2.99 16.39
N ARG A 228 0.64 2.51 16.39
CA ARG A 228 0.97 1.18 15.84
C ARG A 228 0.28 0.07 16.63
N ALA A 229 0.40 0.10 17.96
CA ALA A 229 -0.14 -0.92 18.84
C ALA A 229 -1.67 -1.05 18.79
N ILE A 230 -2.38 0.04 18.49
CA ILE A 230 -3.86 0.06 18.49
C ILE A 230 -4.39 0.15 17.06
N VAL A 231 -4.09 1.24 16.34
CA VAL A 231 -4.72 1.53 15.04
C VAL A 231 -4.23 0.55 13.97
N ILE A 232 -2.92 0.35 13.89
CA ILE A 232 -2.35 -0.52 12.85
C ILE A 232 -2.74 -1.98 13.11
N ARG A 233 -2.64 -2.43 14.36
CA ARG A 233 -2.89 -3.83 14.72
C ARG A 233 -4.37 -4.20 14.65
N PHE A 234 -5.28 -3.34 15.12
CA PHE A 234 -6.70 -3.70 15.28
C PHE A 234 -7.61 -3.13 14.19
N VAL A 235 -7.16 -2.14 13.43
CA VAL A 235 -7.98 -1.52 12.38
C VAL A 235 -7.38 -1.74 11.00
N VAL A 236 -6.14 -1.30 10.78
CA VAL A 236 -5.55 -1.29 9.42
C VAL A 236 -5.26 -2.71 8.94
N ARG A 237 -4.52 -3.49 9.72
CA ARG A 237 -4.16 -4.86 9.35
C ARG A 237 -5.37 -5.76 9.12
N PRO A 238 -6.37 -5.84 10.05
CA PRO A 238 -7.57 -6.62 9.82
C PRO A 238 -8.36 -6.19 8.59
N GLY A 239 -8.42 -4.88 8.30
CA GLY A 239 -9.04 -4.35 7.08
C GLY A 239 -8.37 -4.87 5.80
N VAL A 240 -7.04 -4.88 5.76
CA VAL A 240 -6.28 -5.42 4.62
C VAL A 240 -6.46 -6.94 4.49
N VAL A 241 -6.45 -7.68 5.60
CA VAL A 241 -6.69 -9.14 5.61
C VAL A 241 -8.10 -9.46 5.10
N ARG A 242 -9.13 -8.72 5.53
CA ARG A 242 -10.49 -8.87 5.01
C ARG A 242 -10.57 -8.58 3.51
N ALA A 243 -9.88 -7.54 3.03
CA ALA A 243 -9.82 -7.25 1.60
C ALA A 243 -9.18 -8.39 0.80
N ALA A 244 -8.08 -8.97 1.30
CA ALA A 244 -7.45 -10.16 0.69
C ALA A 244 -8.39 -11.36 0.65
N HIS A 245 -9.20 -11.54 1.69
CA HIS A 245 -10.22 -12.60 1.72
C HIS A 245 -11.36 -12.32 0.73
N ALA A 246 -11.84 -11.09 0.64
CA ALA A 246 -12.90 -10.67 -0.27
C ALA A 246 -12.51 -10.86 -1.75
N VAL A 247 -11.28 -10.52 -2.10
CA VAL A 247 -10.70 -10.75 -3.45
C VAL A 247 -10.47 -12.25 -3.72
N GLY A 248 -10.42 -13.08 -2.66
CA GLY A 248 -10.27 -14.53 -2.77
C GLY A 248 -8.85 -15.04 -2.68
N VAL A 249 -7.83 -14.18 -2.67
CA VAL A 249 -6.42 -14.61 -2.65
C VAL A 249 -6.07 -15.42 -1.41
N SER A 250 -6.63 -15.10 -0.26
CA SER A 250 -6.41 -15.84 1.00
C SER A 250 -7.16 -17.18 1.08
N ARG A 251 -7.99 -17.51 0.09
CA ARG A 251 -8.70 -18.81 0.02
C ARG A 251 -7.86 -19.91 -0.61
N TYR A 252 -6.82 -19.54 -1.38
CA TYR A 252 -5.90 -20.52 -1.94
C TYR A 252 -5.06 -21.17 -0.85
N THR A 253 -4.80 -22.46 -0.97
CA THR A 253 -3.76 -23.12 -0.17
C THR A 253 -2.40 -22.52 -0.52
N PRO A 254 -1.37 -22.63 0.34
CA PRO A 254 -0.03 -22.18 0.03
C PRO A 254 0.49 -22.71 -1.32
N SER A 255 0.33 -24.01 -1.58
CA SER A 255 0.78 -24.64 -2.82
C SER A 255 0.04 -24.16 -4.06
N GLN A 256 -1.26 -23.92 -3.97
CA GLN A 256 -2.04 -23.36 -5.08
C GLN A 256 -1.59 -21.93 -5.39
N TRP A 257 -1.34 -21.13 -4.35
CA TRP A 257 -0.88 -19.77 -4.54
C TRP A 257 0.53 -19.72 -5.13
N GLU A 258 1.43 -20.56 -4.66
CA GLU A 258 2.77 -20.68 -5.23
C GLU A 258 2.76 -21.11 -6.70
N SER A 259 1.85 -22.02 -7.09
CA SER A 259 1.65 -22.38 -8.50
C SER A 259 1.22 -21.18 -9.35
N ILE A 260 0.27 -20.38 -8.86
CA ILE A 260 -0.17 -19.16 -9.57
C ILE A 260 0.99 -18.17 -9.74
N LEU A 261 1.79 -17.96 -8.69
CA LEU A 261 2.95 -17.08 -8.78
C LEU A 261 4.00 -17.61 -9.74
N ALA A 262 4.29 -18.93 -9.69
CA ALA A 262 5.23 -19.57 -10.61
C ALA A 262 4.82 -19.34 -12.07
N ASP A 263 3.55 -19.56 -12.41
CA ASP A 263 3.02 -19.37 -13.75
C ASP A 263 3.09 -17.89 -14.19
N CYS A 264 2.81 -16.95 -13.28
CA CYS A 264 2.91 -15.52 -13.58
C CYS A 264 4.35 -15.09 -13.86
N PHE A 265 5.32 -15.49 -13.02
CA PHE A 265 6.73 -15.13 -13.23
C PHE A 265 7.35 -15.85 -14.44
N ALA A 266 6.99 -17.12 -14.68
CA ALA A 266 7.40 -17.84 -15.88
C ALA A 266 6.87 -17.17 -17.16
N SER A 267 5.60 -16.75 -17.15
CA SER A 267 5.00 -16.02 -18.28
C SER A 267 5.67 -14.68 -18.51
N LEU A 268 5.98 -13.94 -17.45
CA LEU A 268 6.72 -12.66 -17.55
C LEU A 268 8.15 -12.87 -18.08
N ALA A 269 8.84 -13.92 -17.60
CA ALA A 269 10.17 -14.27 -18.06
C ALA A 269 10.19 -14.69 -19.54
N ALA A 270 9.19 -15.47 -19.96
CA ALA A 270 9.03 -15.86 -21.36
C ALA A 270 8.71 -14.66 -22.26
N GLN A 271 7.87 -13.73 -21.81
CA GLN A 271 7.56 -12.49 -22.54
C GLN A 271 8.78 -11.58 -22.67
N LEU A 272 9.57 -11.44 -21.62
CA LEU A 272 10.82 -10.69 -21.67
C LEU A 272 11.83 -11.38 -22.61
N GLY A 273 11.97 -12.71 -22.52
CA GLY A 273 12.93 -13.46 -23.30
C GLY A 273 14.36 -12.91 -23.18
N THR A 274 14.94 -12.58 -24.34
CA THR A 274 16.25 -11.93 -24.46
C THR A 274 16.15 -10.43 -24.76
N ASN A 275 14.94 -9.88 -24.78
CA ASN A 275 14.72 -8.48 -25.10
C ASN A 275 15.24 -7.54 -24.00
N ARG A 276 15.51 -6.32 -24.40
CA ARG A 276 15.92 -5.28 -23.45
C ARG A 276 14.77 -4.87 -22.51
N PHE A 277 13.54 -4.81 -23.01
CA PHE A 277 12.33 -4.42 -22.28
C PHE A 277 11.22 -5.43 -22.54
N ILE A 278 10.16 -5.37 -21.73
CA ILE A 278 9.05 -6.37 -21.80
C ILE A 278 8.42 -6.44 -23.19
N MET A 279 8.32 -5.31 -23.91
CA MET A 279 7.70 -5.25 -25.22
C MET A 279 8.74 -5.19 -26.38
N GLY A 280 10.03 -5.46 -26.11
CA GLY A 280 11.07 -5.48 -27.13
C GLY A 280 12.27 -4.61 -26.77
N ASP A 281 12.79 -3.84 -27.75
CA ASP A 281 14.02 -3.06 -27.58
C ASP A 281 13.80 -1.66 -26.99
N ARG A 282 12.56 -1.20 -26.93
CA ARG A 282 12.17 0.11 -26.41
C ARG A 282 11.36 -0.03 -25.14
N ILE A 283 11.61 0.91 -24.21
CA ILE A 283 10.84 1.01 -22.98
C ILE A 283 9.35 1.28 -23.29
N SER A 284 8.47 0.63 -22.55
CA SER A 284 7.02 0.79 -22.59
C SER A 284 6.45 1.00 -21.18
N THR A 285 5.21 1.44 -21.10
CA THR A 285 4.57 1.72 -19.81
C THR A 285 4.55 0.50 -18.88
N VAL A 286 4.43 -0.73 -19.42
CA VAL A 286 4.42 -1.96 -18.62
C VAL A 286 5.77 -2.25 -17.95
N ASP A 287 6.89 -1.72 -18.48
CA ASP A 287 8.20 -1.89 -17.86
C ASP A 287 8.29 -1.24 -16.47
N PHE A 288 7.63 -0.09 -16.27
CA PHE A 288 7.56 0.53 -14.95
C PHE A 288 6.77 -0.32 -13.96
N THR A 289 5.68 -0.96 -14.43
CA THR A 289 4.91 -1.90 -13.59
C THR A 289 5.72 -3.13 -13.25
N ALA A 290 6.36 -3.77 -14.25
CA ALA A 290 7.19 -4.94 -14.07
C ALA A 290 8.37 -4.63 -13.13
N PHE A 291 9.04 -3.50 -13.32
CA PHE A 291 10.12 -3.07 -12.44
C PHE A 291 9.62 -2.86 -11.00
N GLY A 292 8.51 -2.16 -10.79
CA GLY A 292 7.95 -1.94 -9.45
C GLY A 292 7.66 -3.24 -8.69
N ILE A 293 7.12 -4.24 -9.38
CA ILE A 293 6.85 -5.57 -8.83
C ILE A 293 8.16 -6.33 -8.58
N LEU A 294 9.02 -6.47 -9.59
CA LEU A 294 10.25 -7.28 -9.49
C LEU A 294 11.25 -6.68 -8.49
N ALA A 295 11.40 -5.36 -8.46
CA ALA A 295 12.25 -4.69 -7.48
C ALA A 295 11.77 -4.92 -6.05
N ASN A 296 10.45 -4.94 -5.83
CA ASN A 296 9.89 -5.28 -4.54
C ASN A 296 10.04 -6.75 -4.18
N CYS A 297 10.06 -7.68 -5.15
CA CYS A 297 10.37 -9.07 -4.89
C CYS A 297 11.84 -9.23 -4.46
N ILE A 298 12.77 -8.63 -5.23
CA ILE A 298 14.20 -8.91 -5.13
C ILE A 298 14.87 -8.13 -3.99
N TYR A 299 14.54 -6.84 -3.83
CA TYR A 299 15.21 -5.98 -2.84
C TYR A 299 14.52 -5.92 -1.47
N TYR A 300 13.37 -6.59 -1.33
CA TYR A 300 12.62 -6.72 -0.09
C TYR A 300 12.24 -8.19 0.16
N GLU A 301 13.19 -9.11 -0.08
CA GLU A 301 12.96 -10.54 0.08
C GLU A 301 12.51 -10.93 1.49
N GLU A 302 12.98 -10.20 2.51
CA GLU A 302 12.57 -10.41 3.89
C GLU A 302 11.08 -10.16 4.16
N LEU A 303 10.45 -9.33 3.33
CA LEU A 303 9.01 -9.03 3.41
C LEU A 303 8.16 -9.97 2.54
N ASN A 304 8.75 -10.65 1.57
CA ASN A 304 8.04 -11.49 0.61
C ASN A 304 8.91 -12.64 0.07
N PRO A 305 9.35 -13.54 0.96
CA PRO A 305 10.31 -14.60 0.62
C PRO A 305 9.80 -15.58 -0.45
N VAL A 306 8.50 -15.86 -0.51
CA VAL A 306 7.93 -16.75 -1.53
C VAL A 306 7.98 -16.08 -2.91
N MET A 307 7.53 -14.82 -3.00
CA MET A 307 7.59 -14.07 -4.26
C MET A 307 9.03 -13.86 -4.73
N ALA A 308 9.95 -13.53 -3.82
CA ALA A 308 11.38 -13.40 -4.11
C ALA A 308 11.94 -14.69 -4.71
N ARG A 309 11.65 -15.84 -4.08
CA ARG A 309 12.09 -17.14 -4.58
C ARG A 309 11.62 -17.39 -6.02
N HIS A 310 10.32 -17.20 -6.30
CA HIS A 310 9.78 -17.42 -7.65
C HIS A 310 10.34 -16.44 -8.68
N ALA A 311 10.47 -15.16 -8.35
CA ALA A 311 11.07 -14.17 -9.25
C ALA A 311 12.53 -14.50 -9.56
N CYS A 312 13.33 -14.90 -8.55
CA CYS A 312 14.76 -15.22 -8.68
C CYS A 312 15.03 -16.55 -9.40
N MET A 313 14.04 -17.43 -9.60
CA MET A 313 14.21 -18.61 -10.47
C MET A 313 14.44 -18.24 -11.94
N HIS A 314 14.15 -17.01 -12.34
CA HIS A 314 14.28 -16.53 -13.71
C HIS A 314 15.44 -15.50 -13.82
N THR A 315 16.61 -15.95 -14.24
CA THR A 315 17.82 -15.12 -14.33
C THR A 315 17.60 -13.86 -15.16
N ASN A 316 16.87 -13.95 -16.27
CA ASN A 316 16.58 -12.80 -17.13
C ASN A 316 15.74 -11.71 -16.41
N LEU A 317 14.82 -12.09 -15.51
CA LEU A 317 14.07 -11.12 -14.70
C LEU A 317 14.98 -10.44 -13.67
N VAL A 318 15.89 -11.19 -13.04
CA VAL A 318 16.87 -10.63 -12.09
C VAL A 318 17.80 -9.64 -12.79
N GLU A 319 18.39 -10.04 -13.92
CA GLU A 319 19.29 -9.19 -14.71
C GLU A 319 18.59 -7.95 -15.25
N TYR A 320 17.35 -8.10 -15.77
CA TYR A 320 16.50 -7.00 -16.19
C TYR A 320 16.28 -6.00 -15.05
N THR A 321 15.87 -6.48 -13.88
CA THR A 321 15.60 -5.62 -12.72
C THR A 321 16.86 -4.90 -12.25
N ALA A 322 17.99 -5.61 -12.13
CA ALA A 322 19.25 -5.03 -11.71
C ALA A 322 19.78 -4.00 -12.72
N ARG A 323 19.57 -4.22 -14.01
CA ARG A 323 19.94 -3.27 -15.06
C ARG A 323 19.08 -2.00 -14.96
N LEU A 324 17.76 -2.11 -14.91
CA LEU A 324 16.87 -0.97 -14.79
C LEU A 324 17.10 -0.19 -13.48
N HIS A 325 17.36 -0.88 -12.38
CA HIS A 325 17.73 -0.25 -11.12
C HIS A 325 18.95 0.67 -11.28
N ARG A 326 20.01 0.19 -11.94
CA ARG A 326 21.23 0.99 -12.18
C ARG A 326 21.00 2.15 -13.16
N GLU A 327 20.21 1.91 -14.23
CA GLU A 327 19.95 2.91 -15.26
C GLU A 327 19.04 4.04 -14.71
N TRP A 328 17.99 3.67 -13.98
CA TRP A 328 16.92 4.61 -13.56
C TRP A 328 17.23 5.36 -12.25
N ILE A 329 18.10 4.83 -11.39
CA ILE A 329 18.54 5.58 -10.19
C ILE A 329 19.41 6.80 -10.54
N ARG A 330 20.01 6.81 -11.72
CA ARG A 330 20.90 7.87 -12.20
C ARG A 330 20.17 8.91 -13.05
N SER A 331 18.93 8.67 -13.41
CA SER A 331 18.08 9.54 -14.24
C SER A 331 17.40 10.70 -13.41
#